data_4f05cc78f81569e118fcf71c4c35c0f9
#
_entry.id   4f05cc78f81569e118fcf71c4c35c0f9
#
_cell.length_a   1.000
_cell.length_b   1.000
_cell.length_c   1.000
_cell.angle_alpha   90.00
_cell.angle_beta   90.00
_cell.angle_gamma   90.00
#
_symmetry.space_group_name_H-M   'P 1'
#
loop_
_entity.id
_entity.type
_entity.pdbx_description
1 polymer ?
#
loop_
_entity_poly.entity_id
_entity_poly.type
_entity_poly.pdbx_seq_one_letter_code
_entity_poly.pdbx_strand_id
1 'polypeptide(L)'
;MSLTFAGTTSTMTTDTGGSLGSLFDYQNDVLTPLTDTINSMASQFADAVNNQLAQGYDLNGNPGEPLFIYDASNADGPLTVNPNITADELAFSSSPDESGNSDNLQALINISTEPLEIANLGSVTVGQACSSIISNIGIYSQQNQTEVDAASNVY
;
A
#
# COMPACT_ATOMS: atom_id res chain seq x y z
N MET A 1 -14.23 -12.41 -14.33
CA MET A 1 -15.63 -11.90 -14.20
C MET A 1 -16.57 -12.90 -14.84
N SER A 2 -17.72 -13.19 -14.25
CA SER A 2 -18.71 -14.10 -14.86
C SER A 2 -19.98 -13.33 -15.18
N LEU A 3 -20.51 -13.55 -16.38
CA LEU A 3 -21.79 -13.02 -16.84
C LEU A 3 -22.81 -14.16 -16.89
N THR A 4 -23.96 -13.98 -16.24
CA THR A 4 -25.08 -14.94 -16.30
C THR A 4 -26.21 -14.34 -17.13
N PHE A 5 -26.54 -14.97 -18.24
CA PHE A 5 -27.65 -14.60 -19.09
C PHE A 5 -28.53 -15.83 -19.37
N ALA A 6 -29.83 -15.70 -19.15
CA ALA A 6 -30.80 -16.77 -19.34
C ALA A 6 -30.42 -18.11 -18.67
N GLY A 7 -29.83 -18.07 -17.47
CA GLY A 7 -29.42 -19.26 -16.72
C GLY A 7 -28.10 -19.88 -17.14
N THR A 8 -27.40 -19.33 -18.15
CA THR A 8 -26.10 -19.78 -18.60
C THR A 8 -25.04 -18.82 -18.08
N THR A 9 -24.09 -19.31 -17.25
CA THR A 9 -22.96 -18.52 -16.76
C THR A 9 -21.78 -18.69 -17.70
N SER A 10 -21.32 -17.59 -18.30
CA SER A 10 -20.12 -17.56 -19.14
C SER A 10 -19.01 -16.82 -18.39
N THR A 11 -17.83 -17.43 -18.31
CA THR A 11 -16.64 -16.77 -17.76
C THR A 11 -16.06 -15.88 -18.85
N MET A 12 -15.96 -14.58 -18.59
CA MET A 12 -15.27 -13.67 -19.51
C MET A 12 -13.76 -13.94 -19.41
N THR A 13 -13.15 -14.25 -20.53
CA THR A 13 -11.71 -14.38 -20.70
C THR A 13 -11.14 -13.12 -21.36
N THR A 14 -9.82 -12.94 -21.31
CA THR A 14 -9.08 -11.84 -21.95
C THR A 14 -9.29 -11.74 -23.47
N ASP A 15 -9.84 -12.77 -24.10
CA ASP A 15 -10.16 -12.82 -25.54
C ASP A 15 -11.47 -12.12 -25.94
N THR A 16 -12.13 -11.44 -25.02
CA THR A 16 -13.47 -10.85 -25.27
C THR A 16 -13.43 -9.60 -26.12
N GLY A 17 -12.38 -9.13 -26.67
CA GLY A 17 -12.26 -7.99 -27.60
C GLY A 17 -13.20 -6.78 -27.37
N GLY A 18 -12.93 -5.66 -28.00
CA GLY A 18 -13.74 -4.44 -27.90
C GLY A 18 -13.62 -3.75 -26.53
N SER A 19 -14.49 -2.77 -26.27
CA SER A 19 -14.42 -1.93 -25.05
C SER A 19 -14.53 -2.72 -23.74
N LEU A 20 -15.23 -3.84 -23.75
CA LEU A 20 -15.39 -4.68 -22.56
C LEU A 20 -14.12 -5.48 -22.26
N GLY A 21 -13.43 -5.98 -23.30
CA GLY A 21 -12.12 -6.62 -23.18
C GLY A 21 -11.07 -5.63 -22.63
N SER A 22 -11.01 -4.43 -23.20
CA SER A 22 -10.07 -3.40 -22.75
C SER A 22 -10.28 -2.97 -21.28
N LEU A 23 -11.53 -2.91 -20.81
CA LEU A 23 -11.82 -2.65 -19.40
C LEU A 23 -11.36 -3.79 -18.49
N PHE A 24 -11.49 -5.03 -18.95
CA PHE A 24 -11.04 -6.21 -18.23
C PHE A 24 -9.50 -6.26 -18.13
N ASP A 25 -8.83 -5.99 -19.25
CA ASP A 25 -7.36 -5.91 -19.30
C ASP A 25 -6.85 -4.78 -18.39
N TYR A 26 -7.46 -3.58 -18.46
CA TYR A 26 -7.12 -2.48 -17.57
C TYR A 26 -7.28 -2.83 -16.09
N GLN A 27 -8.35 -3.54 -15.73
CA GLN A 27 -8.55 -3.98 -14.35
C GLN A 27 -7.45 -4.96 -13.89
N ASN A 28 -7.10 -5.93 -14.72
CA ASN A 28 -6.17 -6.99 -14.33
C ASN A 28 -4.69 -6.56 -14.43
N ASP A 29 -4.36 -5.81 -15.47
CA ASP A 29 -2.96 -5.49 -15.79
C ASP A 29 -2.50 -4.16 -15.18
N VAL A 30 -3.45 -3.28 -14.79
CA VAL A 30 -3.14 -1.98 -14.22
C VAL A 30 -3.68 -1.82 -12.79
N LEU A 31 -5.01 -1.92 -12.62
CA LEU A 31 -5.61 -1.59 -11.32
C LEU A 31 -5.28 -2.61 -10.23
N THR A 32 -5.33 -3.90 -10.55
CA THR A 32 -5.06 -4.95 -9.55
C THR A 32 -3.61 -4.90 -9.07
N PRO A 33 -2.58 -4.91 -9.94
CA PRO A 33 -1.19 -4.81 -9.49
C PRO A 33 -0.89 -3.50 -8.74
N LEU A 34 -1.49 -2.39 -9.15
CA LEU A 34 -1.34 -1.10 -8.46
C LEU A 34 -1.93 -1.14 -7.05
N THR A 35 -3.14 -1.68 -6.92
CA THR A 35 -3.81 -1.86 -5.63
C THR A 35 -3.02 -2.78 -4.71
N ASP A 36 -2.51 -3.90 -5.24
CA ASP A 36 -1.68 -4.84 -4.49
C ASP A 36 -0.39 -4.17 -4.00
N THR A 37 0.24 -3.35 -4.83
CA THR A 37 1.46 -2.61 -4.47
C THR A 37 1.18 -1.60 -3.34
N ILE A 38 0.08 -0.84 -3.44
CA ILE A 38 -0.31 0.13 -2.41
C ILE A 38 -0.66 -0.58 -1.09
N ASN A 39 -1.43 -1.66 -1.15
CA ASN A 39 -1.78 -2.45 0.02
C ASN A 39 -0.56 -3.07 0.69
N SER A 40 0.36 -3.63 -0.10
CA SER A 40 1.61 -4.18 0.40
C SER A 40 2.46 -3.10 1.06
N MET A 41 2.61 -1.93 0.43
CA MET A 41 3.35 -0.81 1.01
C MET A 41 2.75 -0.36 2.34
N ALA A 42 1.43 -0.23 2.42
CA ALA A 42 0.73 0.18 3.64
C ALA A 42 0.89 -0.85 4.76
N SER A 43 0.75 -2.15 4.46
CA SER A 43 0.96 -3.24 5.41
C SER A 43 2.40 -3.29 5.93
N GLN A 44 3.38 -3.30 5.03
CA GLN A 44 4.79 -3.37 5.41
C GLN A 44 5.24 -2.16 6.23
N PHE A 45 4.73 -0.98 5.89
CA PHE A 45 5.00 0.23 6.68
C PHE A 45 4.36 0.16 8.07
N ALA A 46 3.09 -0.25 8.17
CA ALA A 46 2.42 -0.44 9.46
C ALA A 46 3.17 -1.44 10.34
N ASP A 47 3.55 -2.58 9.76
CA ASP A 47 4.28 -3.63 10.47
C ASP A 47 5.65 -3.14 10.95
N ALA A 48 6.41 -2.42 10.11
CA ALA A 48 7.71 -1.88 10.47
C ALA A 48 7.61 -0.90 11.64
N VAL A 49 6.66 0.03 11.60
CA VAL A 49 6.46 1.02 12.67
C VAL A 49 5.95 0.36 13.95
N ASN A 50 4.95 -0.51 13.86
CA ASN A 50 4.38 -1.19 15.02
C ASN A 50 5.40 -2.11 15.70
N ASN A 51 6.18 -2.85 14.91
CA ASN A 51 7.23 -3.71 15.44
C ASN A 51 8.33 -2.89 16.13
N GLN A 52 8.67 -1.72 15.62
CA GLN A 52 9.65 -0.85 16.24
C GLN A 52 9.09 -0.24 17.55
N LEU A 53 7.83 0.21 17.55
CA LEU A 53 7.19 0.70 18.77
C LEU A 53 7.15 -0.37 19.87
N ALA A 54 6.84 -1.62 19.49
CA ALA A 54 6.79 -2.74 20.44
C ALA A 54 8.16 -3.06 21.08
N GLN A 55 9.27 -2.57 20.53
CA GLN A 55 10.62 -2.71 21.12
C GLN A 55 10.94 -1.60 22.12
N GLY A 56 10.11 -0.56 22.16
CA GLY A 56 10.31 0.59 23.04
C GLY A 56 9.36 0.62 24.22
N TYR A 57 9.49 1.70 24.99
CA TYR A 57 8.69 1.99 26.17
C TYR A 57 8.10 3.40 26.08
N ASP A 58 6.87 3.52 26.59
CA ASP A 58 6.16 4.79 26.70
C ASP A 58 6.66 5.65 27.87
N LEU A 59 6.05 6.82 28.09
CA LEU A 59 6.38 7.71 29.18
C LEU A 59 6.11 7.12 30.58
N ASN A 60 5.31 6.08 30.66
CA ASN A 60 4.92 5.38 31.89
C ASN A 60 5.76 4.12 32.11
N GLY A 61 6.69 3.79 31.21
CA GLY A 61 7.52 2.59 31.27
C GLY A 61 6.80 1.33 30.78
N ASN A 62 5.64 1.45 30.09
CA ASN A 62 4.98 0.31 29.50
C ASN A 62 5.53 0.01 28.10
N PRO A 63 5.50 -1.26 27.65
CA PRO A 63 5.84 -1.60 26.27
C PRO A 63 4.94 -0.88 25.26
N GLY A 64 5.49 -0.54 24.09
CA GLY A 64 4.77 0.17 23.05
C GLY A 64 3.62 -0.63 22.45
N GLU A 65 2.52 0.07 22.20
CA GLU A 65 1.32 -0.43 21.54
C GLU A 65 1.34 -0.07 20.04
N PRO A 66 0.58 -0.82 19.18
CA PRO A 66 0.51 -0.54 17.76
C PRO A 66 -0.09 0.84 17.47
N LEU A 67 0.63 1.66 16.69
CA LEU A 67 0.17 2.96 16.22
C LEU A 67 -0.75 2.84 15.00
N PHE A 68 -0.45 1.91 14.09
CA PHE A 68 -1.20 1.75 12.85
C PHE A 68 -2.03 0.47 12.85
N ILE A 69 -3.22 0.59 12.26
CA ILE A 69 -4.10 -0.55 11.95
C ILE A 69 -4.15 -0.66 10.43
N TYR A 70 -3.82 -1.83 9.90
CA TYR A 70 -3.94 -2.15 8.48
C TYR A 70 -5.20 -2.98 8.24
N ASP A 71 -6.04 -2.53 7.28
CA ASP A 71 -7.21 -3.23 6.80
C ASP A 71 -7.41 -2.95 5.30
N ALA A 72 -7.08 -3.92 4.46
CA ALA A 72 -7.22 -3.80 3.00
C ALA A 72 -8.67 -3.60 2.54
N SER A 73 -9.67 -3.91 3.37
CA SER A 73 -11.10 -3.76 3.06
C SER A 73 -11.68 -2.39 3.41
N ASN A 74 -10.90 -1.56 4.11
CA ASN A 74 -11.36 -0.24 4.53
C ASN A 74 -11.49 0.71 3.33
N ALA A 75 -12.70 1.21 3.09
CA ALA A 75 -13.02 2.09 1.97
C ALA A 75 -12.34 3.46 2.03
N ASP A 76 -11.97 3.92 3.23
CA ASP A 76 -11.31 5.22 3.47
C ASP A 76 -9.77 5.13 3.33
N GLY A 77 -9.26 3.93 3.08
CA GLY A 77 -7.84 3.64 2.90
C GLY A 77 -7.36 2.48 3.77
N PRO A 78 -6.35 1.73 3.32
CA PRO A 78 -5.91 0.51 3.98
C PRO A 78 -5.18 0.75 5.30
N LEU A 79 -4.73 1.97 5.58
CA LEU A 79 -3.94 2.33 6.75
C LEU A 79 -4.65 3.38 7.58
N THR A 80 -4.91 3.08 8.84
CA THR A 80 -5.52 4.01 9.80
C THR A 80 -4.70 4.10 11.07
N VAL A 81 -4.79 5.24 11.77
CA VAL A 81 -4.18 5.39 13.10
C VAL A 81 -5.07 4.71 14.13
N ASN A 82 -4.47 4.00 15.07
CA ASN A 82 -5.17 3.39 16.19
C ASN A 82 -5.87 4.48 17.04
N PRO A 83 -7.20 4.51 17.10
CA PRO A 83 -7.93 5.58 17.79
C PRO A 83 -7.79 5.52 19.32
N ASN A 84 -7.24 4.43 19.85
CA ASN A 84 -7.12 4.21 21.29
C ASN A 84 -5.75 4.62 21.82
N ILE A 85 -4.77 4.90 20.96
CA ILE A 85 -3.42 5.31 21.38
C ILE A 85 -3.38 6.81 21.65
N THR A 86 -2.77 7.19 22.76
CA THR A 86 -2.52 8.59 23.13
C THR A 86 -1.04 8.95 22.92
N ALA A 87 -0.74 10.25 22.94
CA ALA A 87 0.64 10.71 22.74
C ALA A 87 1.61 10.21 23.83
N ASP A 88 1.12 10.01 25.04
CA ASP A 88 1.92 9.55 26.19
C ASP A 88 2.24 8.04 26.12
N GLU A 89 1.49 7.30 25.30
CA GLU A 89 1.67 5.86 25.05
C GLU A 89 2.59 5.57 23.85
N LEU A 90 3.10 6.62 23.18
CA LEU A 90 4.08 6.43 22.12
C LEU A 90 5.43 6.01 22.69
N ALA A 91 5.87 4.82 22.34
CA ALA A 91 7.06 4.17 22.90
C ALA A 91 8.35 4.66 22.24
N PHE A 92 8.83 5.83 22.62
CA PHE A 92 10.02 6.46 22.04
C PHE A 92 11.32 6.13 22.79
N SER A 93 11.23 5.60 24.00
CA SER A 93 12.40 5.19 24.80
C SER A 93 12.81 3.75 24.48
N SER A 94 14.10 3.45 24.51
CA SER A 94 14.62 2.07 24.48
C SER A 94 14.70 1.43 25.89
N SER A 95 14.39 2.19 26.95
CA SER A 95 14.47 1.74 28.34
C SER A 95 13.25 2.24 29.15
N PRO A 96 12.66 1.41 30.03
CA PRO A 96 11.50 1.81 30.81
C PRO A 96 11.80 2.85 31.89
N ASP A 97 13.06 2.94 32.34
CA ASP A 97 13.47 3.73 33.51
C ASP A 97 14.29 4.99 33.15
N GLU A 98 14.51 5.27 31.85
CA GLU A 98 15.37 6.38 31.43
C GLU A 98 14.52 7.54 30.86
N SER A 99 14.24 8.51 31.72
CA SER A 99 13.58 9.74 31.31
C SER A 99 14.40 10.51 30.28
N GLY A 100 13.78 10.82 29.11
CA GLY A 100 14.42 11.55 28.01
C GLY A 100 15.21 10.69 27.03
N ASN A 101 15.24 9.37 27.22
CA ASN A 101 15.77 8.47 26.21
C ASN A 101 14.87 8.51 24.94
N SER A 102 15.48 8.63 23.77
CA SER A 102 14.80 8.72 22.46
C SER A 102 15.39 7.78 21.42
N ASP A 103 16.09 6.73 21.83
CA ASP A 103 16.76 5.81 20.91
C ASP A 103 15.75 5.08 20.03
N ASN A 104 14.58 4.70 20.59
CA ASN A 104 13.52 4.06 19.83
C ASN A 104 12.87 5.02 18.80
N LEU A 105 12.76 6.30 19.14
CA LEU A 105 12.33 7.32 18.18
C LEU A 105 13.32 7.45 17.01
N GLN A 106 14.63 7.41 17.29
CA GLN A 106 15.64 7.44 16.24
C GLN A 106 15.52 6.21 15.31
N ALA A 107 15.26 5.04 15.85
CA ALA A 107 15.02 3.82 15.07
C ALA A 107 13.74 3.95 14.21
N LEU A 108 12.67 4.52 14.74
CA LEU A 108 11.44 4.82 13.97
C LEU A 108 11.70 5.78 12.80
N ILE A 109 12.50 6.83 13.01
CA ILE A 109 12.88 7.76 11.94
C ILE A 109 13.65 7.03 10.83
N ASN A 110 14.52 6.09 11.18
CA ASN A 110 15.33 5.34 10.24
C ASN A 110 14.47 4.44 9.31
N ILE A 111 13.27 4.01 9.73
CA ILE A 111 12.32 3.25 8.88
C ILE A 111 12.05 3.97 7.56
N SER A 112 12.06 5.30 7.56
CA SER A 112 11.83 6.10 6.33
C SER A 112 12.86 5.85 5.23
N THR A 113 14.05 5.38 5.60
CA THR A 113 15.19 5.13 4.70
C THR A 113 15.52 3.64 4.58
N GLU A 114 14.91 2.79 5.36
CA GLU A 114 15.08 1.35 5.27
C GLU A 114 14.23 0.75 4.15
N PRO A 115 14.76 -0.23 3.40
CA PRO A 115 13.98 -0.91 2.37
C PRO A 115 12.96 -1.85 3.00
N LEU A 116 11.74 -1.85 2.43
CA LEU A 116 10.64 -2.76 2.74
C LEU A 116 10.39 -3.68 1.55
N GLU A 117 9.95 -4.91 1.79
CA GLU A 117 9.57 -5.87 0.75
C GLU A 117 8.15 -5.54 0.26
N ILE A 118 8.06 -4.82 -0.86
CA ILE A 118 6.79 -4.33 -1.42
C ILE A 118 6.43 -5.16 -2.66
N ALA A 119 5.20 -5.67 -2.70
CA ALA A 119 4.69 -6.44 -3.83
C ALA A 119 4.88 -5.69 -5.14
N ASN A 120 5.31 -6.42 -6.18
CA ASN A 120 5.63 -5.94 -7.54
C ASN A 120 6.83 -4.98 -7.64
N LEU A 121 7.43 -4.55 -6.51
CA LEU A 121 8.59 -3.65 -6.50
C LEU A 121 9.84 -4.28 -5.86
N GLY A 122 9.67 -5.31 -5.01
CA GLY A 122 10.78 -5.92 -4.25
C GLY A 122 11.23 -5.02 -3.10
N SER A 123 12.51 -5.08 -2.77
CA SER A 123 13.12 -4.39 -1.64
C SER A 123 13.40 -2.93 -1.98
N VAL A 124 12.53 -2.03 -1.56
CA VAL A 124 12.59 -0.58 -1.85
C VAL A 124 12.17 0.25 -0.65
N THR A 125 12.66 1.49 -0.55
CA THR A 125 12.15 2.43 0.47
C THR A 125 10.73 2.91 0.12
N VAL A 126 10.00 3.39 1.12
CA VAL A 126 8.65 3.98 0.91
C VAL A 126 8.69 5.10 -0.13
N GLY A 127 9.70 5.96 -0.09
CA GLY A 127 9.87 7.04 -1.08
C GLY A 127 10.10 6.54 -2.51
N GLN A 128 10.90 5.47 -2.67
CA GLN A 128 11.11 4.82 -3.96
C GLN A 128 9.84 4.15 -4.46
N ALA A 129 9.09 3.48 -3.58
CA ALA A 129 7.80 2.86 -3.92
C ALA A 129 6.79 3.90 -4.43
N CYS A 130 6.62 5.03 -3.71
CA CYS A 130 5.78 6.13 -4.16
C CYS A 130 6.18 6.66 -5.53
N SER A 131 7.48 6.86 -5.75
CA SER A 131 8.00 7.33 -7.05
C SER A 131 7.73 6.34 -8.17
N SER A 132 7.88 5.05 -7.91
CA SER A 132 7.60 3.98 -8.87
C SER A 132 6.12 3.91 -9.22
N ILE A 133 5.23 4.01 -8.22
CA ILE A 133 3.77 4.05 -8.40
C ILE A 133 3.37 5.22 -9.32
N ILE A 134 3.87 6.43 -9.03
CA ILE A 134 3.57 7.64 -9.83
C ILE A 134 4.08 7.47 -11.27
N SER A 135 5.29 6.94 -11.44
CA SER A 135 5.89 6.70 -12.76
C SER A 135 5.08 5.70 -13.57
N ASN A 136 4.65 4.59 -12.95
CA ASN A 136 3.83 3.57 -13.60
C ASN A 136 2.47 4.13 -14.06
N ILE A 137 1.80 4.94 -13.21
CA ILE A 137 0.56 5.61 -13.57
C ILE A 137 0.77 6.52 -14.80
N GLY A 138 1.89 7.27 -14.85
CA GLY A 138 2.24 8.10 -16.00
C GLY A 138 2.43 7.30 -17.28
N ILE A 139 3.13 6.17 -17.21
CA ILE A 139 3.36 5.27 -18.35
C ILE A 139 2.04 4.69 -18.85
N TYR A 140 1.19 4.17 -17.97
CA TYR A 140 -0.12 3.63 -18.35
C TYR A 140 -1.03 4.68 -18.98
N SER A 141 -1.02 5.91 -18.44
CA SER A 141 -1.78 7.02 -19.02
C SER A 141 -1.32 7.36 -20.45
N GLN A 142 -0.01 7.38 -20.67
CA GLN A 142 0.57 7.64 -22.00
C GLN A 142 0.26 6.50 -22.99
N GLN A 143 0.37 5.25 -22.56
CA GLN A 143 0.03 4.08 -23.38
C GLN A 143 -1.44 4.13 -23.80
N ASN A 144 -2.35 4.37 -22.86
CA ASN A 144 -3.77 4.47 -23.14
C ASN A 144 -4.09 5.60 -24.14
N GLN A 145 -3.44 6.78 -23.99
CA GLN A 145 -3.61 7.87 -24.95
C GLN A 145 -3.14 7.47 -26.36
N THR A 146 -2.00 6.78 -26.46
CA THR A 146 -1.46 6.30 -27.73
C THR A 146 -2.39 5.30 -28.40
N GLU A 147 -3.00 4.40 -27.64
CA GLU A 147 -3.97 3.41 -28.15
C GLU A 147 -5.26 4.08 -28.64
N VAL A 148 -5.76 5.08 -27.91
CA VAL A 148 -6.93 5.88 -28.30
C VAL A 148 -6.65 6.63 -29.60
N ASP A 149 -5.49 7.27 -29.72
CA ASP A 149 -5.08 8.01 -30.92
C ASP A 149 -4.93 7.08 -32.13
N ALA A 150 -4.33 5.89 -31.92
CA ALA A 150 -4.19 4.87 -32.97
C ALA A 150 -5.57 4.36 -33.43
N ALA A 151 -6.47 4.07 -32.50
CA ALA A 151 -7.84 3.64 -32.82
C ALA A 151 -8.63 4.72 -33.56
N SER A 152 -8.45 5.99 -33.21
CA SER A 152 -9.12 7.13 -33.86
C SER A 152 -8.63 7.38 -35.29
N ASN A 153 -7.40 7.01 -35.63
CA ASN A 153 -6.83 7.18 -36.97
C ASN A 153 -7.23 6.07 -37.96
N VAL A 154 -7.90 5.03 -37.49
CA VAL A 154 -8.37 3.89 -38.35
C VAL A 154 -9.79 4.12 -38.85
N TYR A 155 -10.50 5.11 -38.32
CA TYR A 155 -11.85 5.50 -38.75
C TYR A 155 -11.82 6.87 -39.46
#